data_4fa531f8cb9b3fa8a5d1d4f4d56fa683
#
_entry.id   4fa531f8cb9b3fa8a5d1d4f4d56fa683
#
_cell.length_a   1.000
_cell.length_b   1.000
_cell.length_c   1.000
_cell.angle_alpha   90.00
_cell.angle_beta   90.00
_cell.angle_gamma   90.00
#
_symmetry.space_group_name_H-M   'P 1'
#
loop_
_entity.id
_entity.type
_entity.pdbx_description
1 polymer ?
#
loop_
_entity_poly.entity_id
_entity_poly.type
_entity_poly.pdbx_seq_one_letter_code
_entity_poly.pdbx_strand_id
1 'polypeptide(L)'
;MFVIIGWAVSMACIFGVFIAHGGNISVILHALPWEMITIFGAAIGAFLANNQMKVVKATGRGLGLCFKGSKYSKARYMELLALMYDILQKARKEGLMSIEKDVEDPHSSPLFQKYPTVGNDHHVTEFITDYLRMMVSGNLNAHEIESLMDSEIETHHQEEHAAVAALQRLAGGLPAFGIVAAVLGVVNTMGSVGQPPAVLGGMIGSALVGTFLGILLAYGFAEPLAGLLEQKVEDAGKEFQCIKTTLLASMQGYAPQVAIEFGRKVLFSGDRPSFSELEGHVKKK
;
A
#
# COMPACT_ATOMS: atom_id res chain seq x y z
N MET A 1 11.42 -7.52 1.47
CA MET A 1 12.86 -7.78 1.72
C MET A 1 13.61 -6.50 2.12
N PHE A 2 13.48 -5.39 1.39
CA PHE A 2 14.19 -4.13 1.71
C PHE A 2 13.83 -3.51 3.06
N VAL A 3 12.59 -3.66 3.53
CA VAL A 3 12.17 -3.17 4.87
C VAL A 3 13.04 -3.76 5.99
N ILE A 4 13.21 -5.07 5.98
CA ILE A 4 14.02 -5.77 7.01
C ILE A 4 15.49 -5.36 6.92
N ILE A 5 16.03 -5.24 5.70
CA ILE A 5 17.40 -4.77 5.47
C ILE A 5 17.57 -3.34 6.00
N GLY A 6 16.62 -2.44 5.67
CA GLY A 6 16.63 -1.05 6.13
C GLY A 6 16.62 -0.95 7.66
N TRP A 7 15.76 -1.72 8.31
CA TRP A 7 15.70 -1.80 9.77
C TRP A 7 17.01 -2.34 10.37
N ALA A 8 17.58 -3.40 9.79
CA ALA A 8 18.86 -3.95 10.26
C ALA A 8 19.99 -2.94 10.15
N VAL A 9 20.08 -2.20 9.04
CA VAL A 9 21.06 -1.12 8.86
C VAL A 9 20.87 -0.02 9.89
N SER A 10 19.64 0.46 10.08
CA SER A 10 19.35 1.52 11.07
C SER A 10 19.74 1.10 12.49
N MET A 11 19.36 -0.12 12.88
CA MET A 11 19.70 -0.66 14.19
C MET A 11 21.20 -0.85 14.36
N ALA A 12 21.89 -1.37 13.35
CA ALA A 12 23.35 -1.56 13.37
C ALA A 12 24.09 -0.21 13.49
N CYS A 13 23.66 0.81 12.75
CA CYS A 13 24.26 2.15 12.82
C CYS A 13 24.03 2.80 14.20
N ILE A 14 22.79 2.78 14.71
CA ILE A 14 22.46 3.43 15.99
C ILE A 14 23.15 2.73 17.16
N PHE A 15 22.89 1.43 17.31
CA PHE A 15 23.42 0.70 18.47
C PHE A 15 24.89 0.29 18.31
N GLY A 16 25.34 0.06 17.09
CA GLY A 16 26.74 -0.26 16.82
C GLY A 16 27.68 0.90 17.22
N VAL A 17 27.35 2.13 16.81
CA VAL A 17 28.09 3.34 17.19
C VAL A 17 28.00 3.60 18.68
N PHE A 18 26.78 3.47 19.27
CA PHE A 18 26.59 3.64 20.71
C PHE A 18 27.49 2.70 21.53
N ILE A 19 27.55 1.42 21.17
CA ILE A 19 28.40 0.42 21.83
C ILE A 19 29.88 0.72 21.60
N ALA A 20 30.28 1.07 20.36
CA ALA A 20 31.67 1.37 20.01
C ALA A 20 32.23 2.57 20.81
N HIS A 21 31.37 3.54 21.17
CA HIS A 21 31.73 4.66 22.06
C HIS A 21 31.65 4.33 23.55
N GLY A 22 31.48 3.07 23.93
CA GLY A 22 31.43 2.65 25.36
C GLY A 22 30.05 2.92 26.00
N GLY A 23 29.01 3.12 25.22
CA GLY A 23 27.66 3.30 25.74
C GLY A 23 27.15 2.07 26.50
N ASN A 24 26.49 2.30 27.62
CA ASN A 24 25.96 1.21 28.45
C ASN A 24 24.60 0.74 27.95
N ILE A 25 24.60 -0.29 27.11
CA ILE A 25 23.38 -0.85 26.53
C ILE A 25 22.45 -1.48 27.56
N SER A 26 22.96 -1.88 28.75
CA SER A 26 22.15 -2.51 29.79
C SER A 26 21.07 -1.56 30.34
N VAL A 27 21.32 -0.26 30.39
CA VAL A 27 20.32 0.75 30.78
C VAL A 27 19.15 0.73 29.82
N ILE A 28 19.43 0.68 28.52
CA ILE A 28 18.38 0.61 27.46
C ILE A 28 17.61 -0.70 27.59
N LEU A 29 18.29 -1.84 27.71
CA LEU A 29 17.65 -3.15 27.78
C LEU A 29 16.76 -3.31 29.02
N HIS A 30 17.11 -2.73 30.16
CA HIS A 30 16.27 -2.77 31.36
C HIS A 30 15.04 -1.88 31.24
N ALA A 31 15.15 -0.72 30.62
CA ALA A 31 14.04 0.19 30.42
C ALA A 31 13.08 -0.29 29.30
N LEU A 32 13.61 -0.98 28.27
CA LEU A 32 12.94 -1.34 27.04
C LEU A 32 11.54 -1.98 27.25
N PRO A 33 11.33 -3.00 28.09
CA PRO A 33 10.04 -3.65 28.24
C PRO A 33 8.94 -2.69 28.73
N TRP A 34 9.26 -1.85 29.70
CA TRP A 34 8.32 -0.92 30.30
C TRP A 34 7.99 0.24 29.36
N GLU A 35 9.01 0.80 28.72
CA GLU A 35 8.87 1.87 27.75
C GLU A 35 8.08 1.40 26.50
N MET A 36 8.33 0.18 26.04
CA MET A 36 7.57 -0.42 24.92
C MET A 36 6.10 -0.57 25.27
N ILE A 37 5.76 -1.06 26.47
CA ILE A 37 4.36 -1.19 26.89
C ILE A 37 3.71 0.20 26.98
N THR A 38 4.38 1.17 27.54
CA THR A 38 3.86 2.54 27.70
C THR A 38 3.62 3.18 26.31
N ILE A 39 4.62 3.19 25.45
CA ILE A 39 4.59 3.87 24.16
C ILE A 39 3.64 3.14 23.20
N PHE A 40 3.80 1.84 22.99
CA PHE A 40 2.93 1.08 22.09
C PHE A 40 1.51 0.93 22.62
N GLY A 41 1.35 0.69 23.91
CA GLY A 41 0.03 0.59 24.52
C GLY A 41 -0.78 1.88 24.35
N ALA A 42 -0.16 3.03 24.63
CA ALA A 42 -0.79 4.33 24.42
C ALA A 42 -1.05 4.62 22.92
N ALA A 43 -0.09 4.32 22.06
CA ALA A 43 -0.23 4.51 20.61
C ALA A 43 -1.35 3.64 20.01
N ILE A 44 -1.42 2.36 20.42
CA ILE A 44 -2.51 1.46 19.99
C ILE A 44 -3.86 1.94 20.55
N GLY A 45 -3.90 2.36 21.81
CA GLY A 45 -5.11 2.92 22.40
C GLY A 45 -5.62 4.14 21.62
N ALA A 46 -4.73 5.09 21.32
CA ALA A 46 -5.04 6.27 20.50
C ALA A 46 -5.45 5.89 19.07
N PHE A 47 -4.77 4.92 18.46
CA PHE A 47 -5.10 4.41 17.14
C PHE A 47 -6.52 3.81 17.09
N LEU A 48 -6.88 3.00 18.07
CA LEU A 48 -8.22 2.40 18.16
C LEU A 48 -9.30 3.46 18.41
N ALA A 49 -9.04 4.46 19.25
CA ALA A 49 -9.97 5.55 19.55
C ALA A 49 -10.21 6.48 18.35
N ASN A 50 -9.21 6.60 17.45
CA ASN A 50 -9.26 7.53 16.30
C ASN A 50 -9.76 6.90 15.01
N ASN A 51 -9.95 5.59 14.94
CA ASN A 51 -10.26 4.90 13.70
C ASN A 51 -11.49 4.00 13.82
N GLN A 52 -12.30 3.98 12.76
CA GLN A 52 -13.37 2.99 12.63
C GLN A 52 -12.78 1.59 12.42
N MET A 53 -13.52 0.56 12.84
CA MET A 53 -13.08 -0.83 12.74
C MET A 53 -12.69 -1.27 11.31
N LYS A 54 -13.33 -0.71 10.28
CA LYS A 54 -12.97 -0.95 8.87
C LYS A 54 -11.55 -0.49 8.57
N VAL A 55 -11.14 0.68 9.06
CA VAL A 55 -9.80 1.25 8.87
C VAL A 55 -8.77 0.45 9.69
N VAL A 56 -9.10 0.05 10.92
CA VAL A 56 -8.23 -0.81 11.74
C VAL A 56 -7.89 -2.12 11.02
N LYS A 57 -8.91 -2.79 10.46
CA LYS A 57 -8.73 -4.02 9.68
C LYS A 57 -7.94 -3.78 8.38
N ALA A 58 -8.21 -2.68 7.69
CA ALA A 58 -7.48 -2.31 6.46
C ALA A 58 -6.01 -2.03 6.75
N THR A 59 -5.70 -1.28 7.82
CA THR A 59 -4.32 -1.01 8.26
C THR A 59 -3.58 -2.31 8.60
N GLY A 60 -4.23 -3.22 9.33
CA GLY A 60 -3.63 -4.54 9.65
C GLY A 60 -3.31 -5.36 8.39
N ARG A 61 -4.20 -5.38 7.41
CA ARG A 61 -3.96 -6.02 6.10
C ARG A 61 -2.84 -5.32 5.33
N GLY A 62 -2.85 -3.99 5.30
CA GLY A 62 -1.83 -3.16 4.65
C GLY A 62 -0.44 -3.40 5.22
N LEU A 63 -0.28 -3.48 6.55
CA LEU A 63 0.98 -3.84 7.19
C LEU A 63 1.49 -5.21 6.71
N GLY A 64 0.59 -6.20 6.58
CA GLY A 64 0.97 -7.51 6.03
C GLY A 64 1.46 -7.43 4.57
N LEU A 65 0.90 -6.51 3.77
CA LEU A 65 1.33 -6.30 2.39
C LEU A 65 2.73 -5.65 2.30
N CYS A 66 3.15 -4.85 3.28
CA CYS A 66 4.47 -4.24 3.30
C CYS A 66 5.62 -5.27 3.32
N PHE A 67 5.37 -6.46 3.86
CA PHE A 67 6.35 -7.55 3.90
C PHE A 67 6.29 -8.48 2.68
N LYS A 68 5.25 -8.34 1.83
CA LYS A 68 5.14 -9.07 0.57
C LYS A 68 5.68 -8.22 -0.59
N GLY A 69 6.17 -8.87 -1.63
CA GLY A 69 6.54 -8.20 -2.89
C GLY A 69 5.37 -7.43 -3.50
N SER A 70 5.65 -6.46 -4.36
CA SER A 70 4.59 -5.82 -5.14
C SER A 70 3.98 -6.83 -6.12
N LYS A 71 2.65 -6.88 -6.18
CA LYS A 71 1.95 -7.64 -7.22
C LYS A 71 1.98 -6.91 -8.57
N TYR A 72 2.20 -5.60 -8.53
CA TYR A 72 2.27 -4.73 -9.69
C TYR A 72 3.66 -4.86 -10.32
N SER A 73 3.70 -5.40 -11.51
CA SER A 73 4.92 -5.69 -12.23
C SER A 73 4.68 -5.61 -13.73
N LYS A 74 5.76 -5.45 -14.49
CA LYS A 74 5.71 -5.45 -15.94
C LYS A 74 5.00 -6.69 -16.52
N ALA A 75 5.19 -7.87 -15.89
CA ALA A 75 4.53 -9.11 -16.30
C ALA A 75 3.01 -9.04 -16.09
N ARG A 76 2.55 -8.54 -14.94
CA ARG A 76 1.13 -8.36 -14.65
C ARG A 76 0.48 -7.36 -15.60
N TYR A 77 1.12 -6.21 -15.85
CA TYR A 77 0.60 -5.23 -16.82
C TYR A 77 0.58 -5.77 -18.25
N MET A 78 1.51 -6.64 -18.60
CA MET A 78 1.50 -7.35 -19.89
C MET A 78 0.26 -8.26 -20.01
N GLU A 79 -0.06 -9.03 -18.95
CA GLU A 79 -1.27 -9.87 -18.91
C GLU A 79 -2.55 -9.03 -18.94
N LEU A 80 -2.61 -7.93 -18.19
CA LEU A 80 -3.75 -7.02 -18.19
C LEU A 80 -4.02 -6.45 -19.58
N LEU A 81 -3.00 -5.88 -20.23
CA LEU A 81 -3.15 -5.30 -21.55
C LEU A 81 -3.47 -6.36 -22.62
N ALA A 82 -2.96 -7.58 -22.47
CA ALA A 82 -3.30 -8.69 -23.36
C ALA A 82 -4.73 -9.19 -23.14
N LEU A 83 -5.22 -9.27 -21.91
CA LEU A 83 -6.63 -9.58 -21.60
C LEU A 83 -7.54 -8.52 -22.21
N MET A 84 -7.26 -7.25 -21.99
CA MET A 84 -8.04 -6.13 -22.56
C MET A 84 -8.04 -6.19 -24.08
N TYR A 85 -6.89 -6.50 -24.70
CA TYR A 85 -6.82 -6.67 -26.16
C TYR A 85 -7.72 -7.80 -26.66
N ASP A 86 -7.65 -8.98 -26.04
CA ASP A 86 -8.42 -10.14 -26.47
C ASP A 86 -9.94 -9.88 -26.33
N ILE A 87 -10.37 -9.25 -25.24
CA ILE A 87 -11.77 -8.86 -25.02
C ILE A 87 -12.22 -7.86 -26.08
N LEU A 88 -11.48 -6.76 -26.29
CA LEU A 88 -11.83 -5.72 -27.24
C LEU A 88 -11.77 -6.22 -28.69
N GLN A 89 -10.86 -7.14 -29.00
CA GLN A 89 -10.78 -7.75 -30.33
C GLN A 89 -11.98 -8.64 -30.60
N LYS A 90 -12.43 -9.44 -29.64
CA LYS A 90 -13.64 -10.25 -29.75
C LYS A 90 -14.87 -9.36 -29.95
N ALA A 91 -15.04 -8.36 -29.10
CA ALA A 91 -16.13 -7.39 -29.20
C ALA A 91 -16.15 -6.66 -30.56
N ARG A 92 -14.98 -6.32 -31.10
CA ARG A 92 -14.90 -5.63 -32.42
C ARG A 92 -15.18 -6.56 -33.60
N LYS A 93 -14.78 -7.82 -33.56
CA LYS A 93 -14.97 -8.78 -34.65
C LYS A 93 -16.38 -9.38 -34.70
N GLU A 94 -16.91 -9.69 -33.51
CA GLU A 94 -18.13 -10.48 -33.35
C GLU A 94 -19.31 -9.67 -32.81
N GLY A 95 -19.07 -8.37 -32.51
CA GLY A 95 -20.03 -7.47 -31.85
C GLY A 95 -19.94 -7.50 -30.32
N LEU A 96 -20.41 -6.43 -29.66
CA LEU A 96 -20.39 -6.29 -28.21
C LEU A 96 -21.14 -7.41 -27.48
N MET A 97 -22.22 -7.93 -28.04
CA MET A 97 -23.00 -9.04 -27.46
C MET A 97 -22.18 -10.36 -27.33
N SER A 98 -21.11 -10.51 -28.10
CA SER A 98 -20.28 -11.72 -28.08
C SER A 98 -19.50 -11.92 -26.78
N ILE A 99 -19.24 -10.84 -26.06
CA ILE A 99 -18.52 -10.87 -24.77
C ILE A 99 -19.44 -10.97 -23.56
N GLU A 100 -20.77 -10.95 -23.74
CA GLU A 100 -21.76 -10.96 -22.66
C GLU A 100 -21.54 -12.15 -21.68
N LYS A 101 -21.36 -13.35 -22.21
CA LYS A 101 -21.08 -14.54 -21.39
C LYS A 101 -19.78 -14.45 -20.59
N ASP A 102 -18.74 -13.86 -21.18
CA ASP A 102 -17.44 -13.67 -20.54
C ASP A 102 -17.53 -12.65 -19.40
N VAL A 103 -18.39 -11.65 -19.56
CA VAL A 103 -18.62 -10.57 -18.59
C VAL A 103 -19.52 -11.05 -17.44
N GLU A 104 -20.55 -11.86 -17.73
CA GLU A 104 -21.47 -12.38 -16.71
C GLU A 104 -20.83 -13.46 -15.82
N ASP A 105 -19.96 -14.31 -16.37
CA ASP A 105 -19.23 -15.34 -15.61
C ASP A 105 -17.73 -15.33 -15.97
N PRO A 106 -16.98 -14.34 -15.46
CA PRO A 106 -15.57 -14.18 -15.76
C PRO A 106 -14.71 -15.36 -15.27
N HIS A 107 -15.13 -16.01 -14.17
CA HIS A 107 -14.38 -17.14 -13.63
C HIS A 107 -14.45 -18.39 -14.53
N SER A 108 -15.53 -18.58 -15.26
CA SER A 108 -15.70 -19.67 -16.24
C SER A 108 -15.24 -19.28 -17.64
N SER A 109 -14.94 -17.98 -17.87
CA SER A 109 -14.53 -17.48 -19.18
C SER A 109 -13.13 -17.91 -19.57
N PRO A 110 -12.93 -18.53 -20.73
CA PRO A 110 -11.60 -18.85 -21.25
C PRO A 110 -10.71 -17.63 -21.44
N LEU A 111 -11.30 -16.43 -21.68
CA LEU A 111 -10.56 -15.18 -21.83
C LEU A 111 -9.88 -14.79 -20.52
N PHE A 112 -10.62 -14.80 -19.41
CA PHE A 112 -10.07 -14.45 -18.09
C PHE A 112 -9.14 -15.53 -17.55
N GLN A 113 -9.48 -16.81 -17.76
CA GLN A 113 -8.64 -17.95 -17.32
C GLN A 113 -7.27 -17.98 -17.99
N LYS A 114 -7.14 -17.43 -19.20
CA LYS A 114 -5.88 -17.32 -19.95
C LYS A 114 -4.88 -16.38 -19.24
N TYR A 115 -5.34 -15.47 -18.38
CA TYR A 115 -4.56 -14.45 -17.70
C TYR A 115 -4.77 -14.49 -16.18
N PRO A 116 -4.30 -15.54 -15.51
CA PRO A 116 -4.66 -15.83 -14.12
C PRO A 116 -4.20 -14.80 -13.10
N THR A 117 -3.13 -14.04 -13.38
CA THR A 117 -2.66 -13.00 -12.45
C THR A 117 -3.62 -11.81 -12.35
N VAL A 118 -4.41 -11.60 -13.39
CA VAL A 118 -5.45 -10.55 -13.48
C VAL A 118 -6.83 -11.14 -13.23
N GLY A 119 -7.17 -12.24 -13.91
CA GLY A 119 -8.49 -12.88 -13.86
C GLY A 119 -8.87 -13.43 -12.47
N ASN A 120 -7.89 -13.74 -11.61
CA ASN A 120 -8.13 -14.15 -10.22
C ASN A 120 -8.17 -12.96 -9.24
N ASP A 121 -7.92 -11.74 -9.69
CA ASP A 121 -8.02 -10.54 -8.86
C ASP A 121 -9.46 -10.00 -8.93
N HIS A 122 -10.23 -10.25 -7.87
CA HIS A 122 -11.66 -9.93 -7.84
C HIS A 122 -11.94 -8.46 -8.15
N HIS A 123 -11.20 -7.54 -7.53
CA HIS A 123 -11.44 -6.10 -7.72
C HIS A 123 -11.18 -5.65 -9.17
N VAL A 124 -10.11 -6.16 -9.79
CA VAL A 124 -9.78 -5.84 -11.18
C VAL A 124 -10.77 -6.46 -12.14
N THR A 125 -11.15 -7.71 -11.89
CA THR A 125 -12.13 -8.43 -12.73
C THR A 125 -13.50 -7.76 -12.64
N GLU A 126 -13.97 -7.43 -11.45
CA GLU A 126 -15.24 -6.73 -11.21
C GLU A 126 -15.27 -5.38 -11.92
N PHE A 127 -14.20 -4.56 -11.75
CA PHE A 127 -14.09 -3.28 -12.45
C PHE A 127 -14.17 -3.43 -13.99
N ILE A 128 -13.46 -4.40 -14.56
CA ILE A 128 -13.50 -4.64 -16.00
C ILE A 128 -14.90 -5.08 -16.44
N THR A 129 -15.50 -6.05 -15.74
CA THR A 129 -16.79 -6.63 -16.15
C THR A 129 -17.94 -5.66 -15.99
N ASP A 130 -17.97 -4.84 -14.97
CA ASP A 130 -19.04 -3.89 -14.73
C ASP A 130 -19.10 -2.83 -15.83
N TYR A 131 -17.95 -2.28 -16.23
CA TYR A 131 -17.93 -1.31 -17.32
C TYR A 131 -18.16 -1.95 -18.69
N LEU A 132 -17.69 -3.17 -18.93
CA LEU A 132 -18.04 -3.90 -20.15
C LEU A 132 -19.54 -4.20 -20.22
N ARG A 133 -20.18 -4.54 -19.10
CA ARG A 133 -21.63 -4.76 -19.00
C ARG A 133 -22.41 -3.49 -19.35
N MET A 134 -21.95 -2.34 -18.85
CA MET A 134 -22.53 -1.03 -19.23
C MET A 134 -22.35 -0.72 -20.70
N MET A 135 -21.19 -1.04 -21.29
CA MET A 135 -20.95 -0.87 -22.73
C MET A 135 -21.84 -1.77 -23.57
N VAL A 136 -22.06 -3.03 -23.17
CA VAL A 136 -22.95 -3.98 -23.83
C VAL A 136 -24.40 -3.50 -23.79
N SER A 137 -24.85 -2.91 -22.68
CA SER A 137 -26.21 -2.38 -22.55
C SER A 137 -26.51 -1.17 -23.45
N GLY A 138 -25.47 -0.46 -23.91
CA GLY A 138 -25.56 0.60 -24.90
C GLY A 138 -26.23 1.90 -24.46
N ASN A 139 -26.50 2.10 -23.18
CA ASN A 139 -27.32 3.20 -22.67
C ASN A 139 -26.51 4.44 -22.21
N LEU A 140 -25.17 4.37 -22.16
CA LEU A 140 -24.32 5.45 -21.66
C LEU A 140 -23.32 5.91 -22.73
N ASN A 141 -23.06 7.22 -22.75
CA ASN A 141 -22.00 7.77 -23.60
C ASN A 141 -20.62 7.68 -22.92
N ALA A 142 -19.55 7.85 -23.70
CA ALA A 142 -18.18 7.71 -23.18
C ALA A 142 -17.86 8.67 -22.03
N HIS A 143 -18.43 9.88 -22.01
CA HIS A 143 -18.18 10.87 -20.96
C HIS A 143 -18.86 10.50 -19.64
N GLU A 144 -20.08 9.93 -19.70
CA GLU A 144 -20.77 9.46 -18.50
C GLU A 144 -20.04 8.27 -17.87
N ILE A 145 -19.59 7.32 -18.70
CA ILE A 145 -18.78 6.18 -18.23
C ILE A 145 -17.44 6.67 -17.66
N GLU A 146 -16.78 7.63 -18.29
CA GLU A 146 -15.53 8.23 -17.79
C GLU A 146 -15.73 8.82 -16.40
N SER A 147 -16.76 9.64 -16.21
CA SER A 147 -17.06 10.26 -14.92
C SER A 147 -17.37 9.25 -13.83
N LEU A 148 -18.05 8.15 -14.17
CA LEU A 148 -18.35 7.07 -13.25
C LEU A 148 -17.08 6.30 -12.85
N MET A 149 -16.24 5.94 -13.83
CA MET A 149 -14.94 5.31 -13.58
C MET A 149 -14.05 6.18 -12.67
N ASP A 150 -14.01 7.49 -12.91
CA ASP A 150 -13.22 8.41 -12.07
C ASP A 150 -13.72 8.43 -10.64
N SER A 151 -15.04 8.46 -10.44
CA SER A 151 -15.65 8.44 -9.11
C SER A 151 -15.36 7.13 -8.37
N GLU A 152 -15.38 6.00 -9.07
CA GLU A 152 -15.09 4.69 -8.47
C GLU A 152 -13.59 4.55 -8.13
N ILE A 153 -12.70 4.95 -9.05
CA ILE A 153 -11.24 4.95 -8.83
C ILE A 153 -10.89 5.85 -7.63
N GLU A 154 -11.48 7.04 -7.55
CA GLU A 154 -11.27 7.95 -6.43
C GLU A 154 -11.78 7.37 -5.11
N THR A 155 -12.96 6.74 -5.11
CA THR A 155 -13.52 6.09 -3.92
C THR A 155 -12.61 4.96 -3.44
N HIS A 156 -12.16 4.10 -4.35
CA HIS A 156 -11.22 3.01 -4.04
C HIS A 156 -9.90 3.55 -3.48
N HIS A 157 -9.37 4.62 -4.11
CA HIS A 157 -8.14 5.28 -3.65
C HIS A 157 -8.31 5.85 -2.23
N GLN A 158 -9.43 6.52 -1.93
CA GLN A 158 -9.72 7.05 -0.60
C GLN A 158 -9.84 5.95 0.46
N GLU A 159 -10.45 4.82 0.13
CA GLU A 159 -10.58 3.68 1.05
C GLU A 159 -9.22 3.05 1.38
N GLU A 160 -8.36 2.85 0.39
CA GLU A 160 -7.00 2.33 0.61
C GLU A 160 -6.11 3.36 1.33
N HIS A 161 -6.20 4.64 0.94
CA HIS A 161 -5.42 5.73 1.55
C HIS A 161 -5.81 5.98 3.02
N ALA A 162 -7.04 5.64 3.43
CA ALA A 162 -7.46 5.73 4.84
C ALA A 162 -6.58 4.88 5.77
N ALA A 163 -6.12 3.70 5.30
CA ALA A 163 -5.20 2.85 6.04
C ALA A 163 -3.80 3.47 6.14
N VAL A 164 -3.31 4.10 5.06
CA VAL A 164 -2.04 4.84 5.02
C VAL A 164 -2.07 6.00 6.02
N ALA A 165 -3.10 6.84 5.92
CA ALA A 165 -3.27 7.99 6.82
C ALA A 165 -3.40 7.58 8.29
N ALA A 166 -4.04 6.45 8.58
CA ALA A 166 -4.13 5.91 9.94
C ALA A 166 -2.77 5.47 10.47
N LEU A 167 -1.94 4.84 9.63
CA LEU A 167 -0.59 4.43 9.99
C LEU A 167 0.35 5.63 10.16
N GLN A 168 0.23 6.66 9.31
CA GLN A 168 0.97 7.92 9.44
C GLN A 168 0.63 8.63 10.76
N ARG A 169 -0.67 8.69 11.13
CA ARG A 169 -1.09 9.26 12.43
C ARG A 169 -0.54 8.46 13.62
N LEU A 170 -0.53 7.14 13.52
CA LEU A 170 0.10 6.28 14.53
C LEU A 170 1.59 6.60 14.67
N ALA A 171 2.32 6.65 13.55
CA ALA A 171 3.74 6.97 13.52
C ALA A 171 4.02 8.35 14.14
N GLY A 172 3.26 9.37 13.74
CA GLY A 172 3.39 10.72 14.28
C GLY A 172 3.08 10.85 15.78
N GLY A 173 2.27 9.94 16.33
CA GLY A 173 1.96 9.89 17.76
C GLY A 173 3.05 9.26 18.64
N LEU A 174 3.85 8.35 18.09
CA LEU A 174 4.86 7.62 18.85
C LEU A 174 5.88 8.50 19.60
N PRO A 175 6.44 9.58 19.00
CA PRO A 175 7.34 10.48 19.70
C PRO A 175 6.67 11.18 20.89
N ALA A 176 5.40 11.60 20.74
CA ALA A 176 4.66 12.23 21.82
C ALA A 176 4.47 11.27 23.02
N PHE A 177 4.14 10.01 22.77
CA PHE A 177 4.05 9.00 23.82
C PHE A 177 5.42 8.67 24.41
N GLY A 178 6.51 8.75 23.63
CA GLY A 178 7.88 8.67 24.13
C GLY A 178 8.22 9.79 25.13
N ILE A 179 7.75 11.02 24.85
CA ILE A 179 7.91 12.14 25.77
C ILE A 179 7.09 11.90 27.05
N VAL A 180 5.85 11.41 26.93
CA VAL A 180 5.03 11.07 28.11
C VAL A 180 5.73 10.05 28.98
N ALA A 181 6.27 8.98 28.40
CA ALA A 181 7.02 7.95 29.10
C ALA A 181 8.25 8.53 29.84
N ALA A 182 9.02 9.36 29.13
CA ALA A 182 10.19 10.04 29.72
C ALA A 182 9.81 10.95 30.90
N VAL A 183 8.75 11.75 30.77
CA VAL A 183 8.28 12.64 31.84
C VAL A 183 7.83 11.83 33.06
N LEU A 184 7.09 10.73 32.86
CA LEU A 184 6.73 9.84 33.97
C LEU A 184 7.95 9.22 34.66
N GLY A 185 8.98 8.84 33.87
CA GLY A 185 10.27 8.38 34.40
C GLY A 185 10.97 9.44 35.24
N VAL A 186 11.00 10.70 34.80
CA VAL A 186 11.56 11.82 35.59
C VAL A 186 10.76 12.06 36.86
N VAL A 187 9.41 12.06 36.78
CA VAL A 187 8.54 12.20 37.98
C VAL A 187 8.87 11.11 39.02
N ASN A 188 9.04 9.86 38.57
CA ASN A 188 9.43 8.77 39.45
C ASN A 188 10.82 8.99 40.07
N THR A 189 11.79 9.53 39.28
CA THR A 189 13.14 9.85 39.78
C THR A 189 13.13 10.93 40.87
N MET A 190 12.25 11.93 40.73
CA MET A 190 12.11 13.01 41.73
C MET A 190 11.69 12.48 43.10
N GLY A 191 10.93 11.39 43.16
CA GLY A 191 10.61 10.69 44.40
C GLY A 191 11.81 10.03 45.11
N SER A 192 12.93 9.92 44.38
CA SER A 192 14.16 9.23 44.83
C SER A 192 15.35 10.17 45.06
N VAL A 193 15.13 11.50 45.19
CA VAL A 193 16.19 12.52 45.30
C VAL A 193 17.14 12.29 46.48
N GLY A 194 16.73 11.56 47.52
CA GLY A 194 17.59 11.17 48.65
C GLY A 194 18.54 9.98 48.40
N GLN A 195 18.45 9.36 47.22
CA GLN A 195 19.30 8.21 46.85
C GLN A 195 20.71 8.64 46.39
N PRO A 196 21.70 7.72 46.41
CA PRO A 196 23.02 8.01 45.87
C PRO A 196 23.02 8.49 44.44
N PRO A 197 23.91 9.43 44.03
CA PRO A 197 23.95 10.00 42.68
C PRO A 197 24.00 8.96 41.54
N ALA A 198 24.66 7.82 41.76
CA ALA A 198 24.75 6.73 40.80
C ALA A 198 23.38 6.10 40.53
N VAL A 199 22.52 5.99 41.56
CA VAL A 199 21.14 5.48 41.41
C VAL A 199 20.29 6.47 40.63
N LEU A 200 20.36 7.76 40.98
CA LEU A 200 19.65 8.82 40.29
C LEU A 200 20.06 8.92 38.82
N GLY A 201 21.36 8.83 38.51
CA GLY A 201 21.88 8.81 37.14
C GLY A 201 21.34 7.64 36.35
N GLY A 202 21.22 6.44 36.94
CA GLY A 202 20.58 5.29 36.28
C GLY A 202 19.10 5.51 35.99
N MET A 203 18.33 6.09 36.92
CA MET A 203 16.90 6.39 36.75
C MET A 203 16.66 7.45 35.66
N ILE A 204 17.47 8.52 35.65
CA ILE A 204 17.43 9.55 34.61
C ILE A 204 17.76 8.94 33.24
N GLY A 205 18.83 8.11 33.18
CA GLY A 205 19.19 7.40 31.96
C GLY A 205 18.04 6.55 31.42
N SER A 206 17.38 5.79 32.30
CA SER A 206 16.19 4.99 31.92
C SER A 206 15.04 5.86 31.42
N ALA A 207 14.74 6.99 32.07
CA ALA A 207 13.69 7.89 31.63
C ALA A 207 13.93 8.46 30.21
N LEU A 208 15.17 8.76 29.85
CA LEU A 208 15.53 9.25 28.52
C LEU A 208 15.35 8.19 27.42
N VAL A 209 15.34 6.90 27.76
CA VAL A 209 15.09 5.80 26.82
C VAL A 209 13.69 5.90 26.21
N GLY A 210 12.69 6.37 26.95
CA GLY A 210 11.33 6.56 26.43
C GLY A 210 11.29 7.52 25.24
N THR A 211 11.92 8.69 25.36
CA THR A 211 12.00 9.66 24.23
C THR A 211 12.74 9.07 23.04
N PHE A 212 13.88 8.45 23.30
CA PHE A 212 14.67 7.80 22.26
C PHE A 212 13.86 6.73 21.51
N LEU A 213 13.20 5.83 22.24
CA LEU A 213 12.38 4.78 21.65
C LEU A 213 11.19 5.33 20.87
N GLY A 214 10.50 6.32 21.40
CA GLY A 214 9.37 6.94 20.70
C GLY A 214 9.77 7.48 19.31
N ILE A 215 10.91 8.16 19.23
CA ILE A 215 11.46 8.69 17.98
C ILE A 215 11.94 7.56 17.06
N LEU A 216 12.66 6.58 17.60
CA LEU A 216 13.14 5.44 16.82
C LEU A 216 11.99 4.63 16.22
N LEU A 217 10.96 4.35 17.01
CA LEU A 217 9.79 3.59 16.55
C LEU A 217 9.00 4.35 15.49
N ALA A 218 8.89 5.67 15.63
CA ALA A 218 8.21 6.50 14.65
C ALA A 218 8.96 6.50 13.30
N TYR A 219 10.16 7.05 13.29
CA TYR A 219 10.89 7.35 12.06
C TYR A 219 11.73 6.18 11.55
N GLY A 220 12.15 5.28 12.44
CA GLY A 220 12.89 4.09 12.04
C GLY A 220 12.02 2.93 11.59
N PHE A 221 10.77 2.84 12.06
CA PHE A 221 9.91 1.67 11.81
C PHE A 221 8.54 2.02 11.21
N ALA A 222 7.75 2.85 11.88
CA ALA A 222 6.35 3.05 11.50
C ALA A 222 6.20 3.93 10.25
N GLU A 223 6.92 5.05 10.15
CA GLU A 223 6.88 5.96 9.01
C GLU A 223 7.35 5.30 7.70
N PRO A 224 8.46 4.53 7.66
CA PRO A 224 8.85 3.80 6.47
C PRO A 224 7.81 2.77 6.01
N LEU A 225 7.07 2.16 6.93
CA LEU A 225 5.97 1.25 6.57
C LEU A 225 4.78 2.01 5.97
N ALA A 226 4.46 3.18 6.51
CA ALA A 226 3.40 4.03 5.97
C ALA A 226 3.74 4.50 4.54
N GLY A 227 4.97 4.97 4.31
CA GLY A 227 5.42 5.38 2.98
C GLY A 227 5.48 4.22 1.97
N LEU A 228 5.86 3.02 2.41
CA LEU A 228 5.82 1.84 1.53
C LEU A 228 4.38 1.41 1.21
N LEU A 229 3.46 1.51 2.17
CA LEU A 229 2.05 1.21 1.94
C LEU A 229 1.44 2.21 0.96
N GLU A 230 1.77 3.51 1.10
CA GLU A 230 1.35 4.56 0.18
C GLU A 230 1.77 4.28 -1.26
N GLN A 231 3.05 3.92 -1.50
CA GLN A 231 3.52 3.53 -2.82
C GLN A 231 2.73 2.36 -3.41
N LYS A 232 2.35 1.37 -2.59
CA LYS A 232 1.55 0.23 -3.05
C LYS A 232 0.10 0.61 -3.40
N VAL A 233 -0.46 1.58 -2.70
CA VAL A 233 -1.80 2.14 -3.01
C VAL A 233 -1.76 2.91 -4.33
N GLU A 234 -0.69 3.68 -4.57
CA GLU A 234 -0.51 4.37 -5.85
C GLU A 234 -0.34 3.40 -7.04
N ASP A 235 0.43 2.33 -6.86
CA ASP A 235 0.57 1.28 -7.87
C ASP A 235 -0.78 0.65 -8.22
N ALA A 236 -1.64 0.40 -7.22
CA ALA A 236 -3.00 -0.11 -7.41
C ALA A 236 -3.85 0.83 -8.26
N GLY A 237 -3.81 2.12 -7.97
CA GLY A 237 -4.52 3.13 -8.73
C GLY A 237 -4.13 3.18 -10.21
N LYS A 238 -2.85 2.91 -10.53
CA LYS A 238 -2.39 2.85 -11.93
C LYS A 238 -2.98 1.70 -12.73
N GLU A 239 -3.27 0.58 -12.10
CA GLU A 239 -3.93 -0.55 -12.77
C GLU A 239 -5.34 -0.19 -13.22
N PHE A 240 -6.14 0.43 -12.37
CA PHE A 240 -7.49 0.91 -12.71
C PHE A 240 -7.46 2.01 -13.77
N GLN A 241 -6.53 2.97 -13.67
CA GLN A 241 -6.35 4.00 -14.71
C GLN A 241 -5.99 3.40 -16.07
N CYS A 242 -5.19 2.33 -16.11
CA CYS A 242 -4.85 1.61 -17.32
C CYS A 242 -6.09 0.99 -17.97
N ILE A 243 -6.94 0.34 -17.19
CA ILE A 243 -8.22 -0.25 -17.64
C ILE A 243 -9.14 0.84 -18.17
N LYS A 244 -9.39 1.88 -17.36
CA LYS A 244 -10.22 3.04 -17.73
C LYS A 244 -9.81 3.61 -19.08
N THR A 245 -8.54 3.97 -19.23
CA THR A 245 -8.05 4.63 -20.44
C THR A 245 -8.14 3.72 -21.66
N THR A 246 -7.94 2.41 -21.48
CA THR A 246 -8.11 1.41 -22.56
C THR A 246 -9.56 1.30 -22.99
N LEU A 247 -10.51 1.20 -22.05
CA LEU A 247 -11.93 1.09 -22.35
C LEU A 247 -12.46 2.36 -23.05
N LEU A 248 -12.11 3.54 -22.53
CA LEU A 248 -12.51 4.81 -23.13
C LEU A 248 -11.99 4.98 -24.57
N ALA A 249 -10.73 4.61 -24.82
CA ALA A 249 -10.19 4.61 -26.17
C ALA A 249 -10.98 3.68 -27.11
N SER A 250 -11.37 2.50 -26.61
CA SER A 250 -12.21 1.57 -27.38
C SER A 250 -13.60 2.16 -27.68
N MET A 251 -14.24 2.81 -26.71
CA MET A 251 -15.54 3.47 -26.88
C MET A 251 -15.48 4.62 -27.89
N GLN A 252 -14.34 5.31 -27.97
CA GLN A 252 -14.08 6.34 -28.98
C GLN A 252 -13.82 5.76 -30.38
N GLY A 253 -13.88 4.43 -30.54
CA GLY A 253 -13.75 3.76 -31.83
C GLY A 253 -12.32 3.39 -32.24
N TYR A 254 -11.32 3.61 -31.39
CA TYR A 254 -9.95 3.19 -31.68
C TYR A 254 -9.84 1.67 -31.80
N ALA A 255 -8.92 1.22 -32.65
CA ALA A 255 -8.62 -0.19 -32.79
C ALA A 255 -8.07 -0.76 -31.48
N PRO A 256 -8.35 -2.05 -31.14
CA PRO A 256 -7.86 -2.67 -29.89
C PRO A 256 -6.37 -2.48 -29.66
N GLN A 257 -5.54 -2.59 -30.68
CA GLN A 257 -4.10 -2.32 -30.61
C GLN A 257 -3.78 -0.88 -30.17
N VAL A 258 -4.53 0.10 -30.63
CA VAL A 258 -4.37 1.51 -30.25
C VAL A 258 -4.92 1.73 -28.84
N ALA A 259 -6.07 1.14 -28.52
CA ALA A 259 -6.70 1.28 -27.22
C ALA A 259 -5.78 0.79 -26.07
N ILE A 260 -5.13 -0.37 -26.22
CA ILE A 260 -4.18 -0.86 -25.23
C ILE A 260 -2.91 0.02 -25.11
N GLU A 261 -2.54 0.75 -26.16
CA GLU A 261 -1.43 1.73 -26.09
C GLU A 261 -1.79 2.94 -25.24
N PHE A 262 -3.06 3.39 -25.28
CA PHE A 262 -3.53 4.43 -24.35
C PHE A 262 -3.38 3.96 -22.89
N GLY A 263 -3.85 2.74 -22.57
CA GLY A 263 -3.70 2.15 -21.25
C GLY A 263 -2.23 1.97 -20.84
N ARG A 264 -1.38 1.48 -21.74
CA ARG A 264 0.05 1.33 -21.49
C ARG A 264 0.72 2.65 -21.10
N LYS A 265 0.32 3.77 -21.71
CA LYS A 265 0.95 5.09 -21.50
C LYS A 265 0.70 5.69 -20.13
N VAL A 266 -0.34 5.28 -19.40
CA VAL A 266 -0.62 5.78 -18.04
C VAL A 266 0.15 5.04 -16.96
N LEU A 267 0.79 3.92 -17.27
CA LEU A 267 1.61 3.15 -16.34
C LEU A 267 2.93 3.87 -16.02
N PHE A 268 3.43 3.67 -14.81
CA PHE A 268 4.75 4.16 -14.42
C PHE A 268 5.85 3.61 -15.33
N SER A 269 6.83 4.43 -15.65
CA SER A 269 7.88 4.09 -16.63
C SER A 269 8.69 2.85 -16.24
N GLY A 270 8.87 2.58 -14.95
CA GLY A 270 9.60 1.42 -14.43
C GLY A 270 8.92 0.08 -14.73
N ASP A 271 7.58 0.06 -14.68
CA ASP A 271 6.76 -1.16 -14.84
C ASP A 271 6.05 -1.24 -16.19
N ARG A 272 6.19 -0.17 -17.00
CA ARG A 272 5.57 -0.08 -18.31
C ARG A 272 6.26 -1.01 -19.31
N PRO A 273 5.55 -1.96 -19.94
CA PRO A 273 6.10 -2.71 -21.08
C PRO A 273 6.50 -1.76 -22.21
N SER A 274 7.53 -2.09 -22.98
CA SER A 274 7.83 -1.36 -24.22
C SER A 274 6.76 -1.64 -25.28
N PHE A 275 6.68 -0.76 -26.28
CA PHE A 275 5.77 -0.94 -27.42
C PHE A 275 5.99 -2.29 -28.12
N SER A 276 7.24 -2.60 -28.42
CA SER A 276 7.60 -3.83 -29.15
C SER A 276 7.35 -5.10 -28.31
N GLU A 277 7.52 -5.05 -27.01
CA GLU A 277 7.20 -6.17 -26.12
C GLU A 277 5.70 -6.45 -26.09
N LEU A 278 4.87 -5.41 -25.94
CA LEU A 278 3.43 -5.55 -25.94
C LEU A 278 2.91 -6.04 -27.30
N GLU A 279 3.36 -5.40 -28.39
CA GLU A 279 2.98 -5.80 -29.75
C GLU A 279 3.38 -7.26 -30.05
N GLY A 280 4.60 -7.65 -29.68
CA GLY A 280 5.09 -9.03 -29.85
C GLY A 280 4.32 -10.04 -29.00
N HIS A 281 3.85 -9.65 -27.81
CA HIS A 281 3.07 -10.51 -26.93
C HIS A 281 1.64 -10.74 -27.45
N VAL A 282 1.01 -9.69 -27.97
CA VAL A 282 -0.35 -9.71 -28.49
C VAL A 282 -0.43 -10.37 -29.88
N LYS A 283 0.58 -10.18 -30.75
CA LYS A 283 0.60 -10.78 -32.11
C LYS A 283 1.00 -12.25 -32.13
N LYS A 284 1.73 -12.75 -31.12
CA LYS A 284 2.18 -14.15 -31.05
C LYS A 284 1.09 -15.13 -30.59
N LYS A 285 -0.04 -14.62 -30.21
CA LYS A 285 -1.21 -15.40 -29.74
C LYS A 285 -2.36 -15.30 -30.74
#